data_adcfcc09e1044a6bf1c66f1fc34cba3e
#
_entry.id   adcfcc09e1044a6bf1c66f1fc34cba3e
#
_cell.length_a   1.000
_cell.length_b   1.000
_cell.length_c   1.000
_cell.angle_alpha   90.00
_cell.angle_beta   90.00
_cell.angle_gamma   90.00
#
_symmetry.space_group_name_H-M   'P 1'
#
loop_
_entity.id
_entity.type
_entity.pdbx_description
1 polymer ?
#
loop_
_entity_poly.entity_id
_entity_poly.type
_entity_poly.pdbx_seq_one_letter_code
_entity_poly.pdbx_strand_id
1 'polypeptide(L)'
;MKTDTILGVDLGWISQLESIGYQWVDTNNEKIDPILAAKEMGANTVRLRVFVDPPTYGFWIKPDREIREHKIEGGLVMLGFCDQDSVVSMAERVKKEGMQRMVDFHYSDHFADPVFQDIPQEWTKLDNTQIREKVSEHTRAVLHALKKEGIDPEYVQVGNEINNGLLFPIGSIREHPKEMVEILNCGYDAVKEIFPDTQVVTHVSAGHILEYVTGFFDVYFRYGGKTDMIGLSYYPAWFQERHKPQEFLKVLNEIHRLYGKDIVLSEIGGIDNEEEETYHLLLDTLELTNSVEDHALKGMVYWEPEVNRAAVPDGYPLGAAKLVEKKKLHYTKALSAYKNYREEV
;
A
#
# COMPACT_ATOMS: atom_id res chain seq x y z
N MET A 1 -22.30 -5.30 -6.23
CA MET A 1 -21.99 -5.93 -7.52
C MET A 1 -20.47 -6.02 -7.66
N LYS A 2 -19.93 -7.16 -8.10
CA LYS A 2 -18.47 -7.41 -8.16
C LYS A 2 -17.68 -6.52 -9.13
N THR A 3 -18.34 -5.69 -9.95
CA THR A 3 -17.68 -4.77 -10.90
C THR A 3 -16.91 -3.64 -10.23
N ASP A 4 -17.27 -3.29 -8.99
CA ASP A 4 -16.69 -2.15 -8.25
C ASP A 4 -15.70 -2.59 -7.17
N THR A 5 -15.44 -3.91 -7.05
CA THR A 5 -14.48 -4.44 -6.09
C THR A 5 -13.05 -4.05 -6.50
N ILE A 6 -12.27 -3.54 -5.55
CA ILE A 6 -10.84 -3.25 -5.74
C ILE A 6 -10.08 -4.57 -5.80
N LEU A 7 -9.54 -4.89 -6.97
CA LEU A 7 -8.64 -6.00 -7.22
C LEU A 7 -7.27 -5.39 -7.53
N GLY A 8 -6.62 -4.93 -6.48
CA GLY A 8 -5.45 -4.08 -6.58
C GLY A 8 -4.13 -4.84 -6.55
N VAL A 9 -3.12 -4.23 -7.14
CA VAL A 9 -1.71 -4.64 -7.04
C VAL A 9 -0.85 -3.42 -6.77
N ASP A 10 0.15 -3.56 -5.90
CA ASP A 10 1.21 -2.58 -5.71
C ASP A 10 2.36 -2.94 -6.66
N LEU A 11 2.86 -2.00 -7.43
CA LEU A 11 3.84 -2.26 -8.49
C LEU A 11 5.01 -1.25 -8.45
N GLY A 12 5.45 -0.93 -7.25
CA GLY A 12 6.43 0.13 -7.02
C GLY A 12 7.87 -0.21 -7.43
N TRP A 13 8.23 -1.48 -7.57
CA TRP A 13 9.58 -1.89 -7.96
C TRP A 13 9.80 -2.02 -9.46
N ILE A 14 8.74 -2.02 -10.28
CA ILE A 14 8.83 -2.28 -11.73
C ILE A 14 9.91 -1.43 -12.41
N SER A 15 9.85 -0.10 -12.26
CA SER A 15 10.76 0.82 -12.96
C SER A 15 12.22 0.56 -12.62
N GLN A 16 12.53 0.29 -11.36
CA GLN A 16 13.89 -0.03 -10.91
C GLN A 16 14.35 -1.41 -11.41
N LEU A 17 13.49 -2.41 -11.35
CA LEU A 17 13.78 -3.76 -11.85
C LEU A 17 14.02 -3.74 -13.37
N GLU A 18 13.20 -3.00 -14.15
CA GLU A 18 13.41 -2.79 -15.58
C GLU A 18 14.78 -2.14 -15.85
N SER A 19 15.17 -1.13 -15.06
CA SER A 19 16.44 -0.40 -15.22
C SER A 19 17.67 -1.30 -15.04
N ILE A 20 17.56 -2.33 -14.22
CA ILE A 20 18.62 -3.33 -13.99
C ILE A 20 18.44 -4.59 -14.85
N GLY A 21 17.51 -4.55 -15.82
CA GLY A 21 17.37 -5.52 -16.89
C GLY A 21 16.43 -6.70 -16.61
N TYR A 22 15.56 -6.61 -15.60
CA TYR A 22 14.47 -7.57 -15.43
C TYR A 22 13.38 -7.34 -16.49
N GLN A 23 12.71 -8.41 -16.87
CA GLN A 23 11.61 -8.42 -17.82
C GLN A 23 10.55 -9.39 -17.34
N TRP A 24 9.29 -9.08 -17.64
CA TRP A 24 8.19 -10.01 -17.41
C TRP A 24 7.84 -10.74 -18.70
N VAL A 25 7.46 -12.00 -18.56
CA VAL A 25 7.08 -12.87 -19.69
C VAL A 25 5.72 -13.52 -19.40
N ASP A 26 5.01 -13.80 -20.48
CA ASP A 26 3.76 -14.56 -20.44
C ASP A 26 4.01 -16.09 -20.35
N THR A 27 2.95 -16.88 -20.43
CA THR A 27 3.02 -18.35 -20.41
C THR A 27 3.76 -18.97 -21.59
N ASN A 28 3.95 -18.21 -22.69
CA ASN A 28 4.71 -18.62 -23.87
C ASN A 28 6.16 -18.17 -23.82
N ASN A 29 6.60 -17.58 -22.72
CA ASN A 29 7.92 -16.96 -22.54
C ASN A 29 8.16 -15.74 -23.46
N GLU A 30 7.07 -15.11 -23.94
CA GLU A 30 7.11 -13.87 -24.68
C GLU A 30 7.09 -12.67 -23.75
N LYS A 31 7.84 -11.61 -24.08
CA LYS A 31 7.89 -10.39 -23.25
C LYS A 31 6.52 -9.72 -23.18
N ILE A 32 6.09 -9.40 -21.97
CA ILE A 32 4.85 -8.66 -21.69
C ILE A 32 5.14 -7.47 -20.77
N ASP A 33 4.35 -6.41 -20.87
CA ASP A 33 4.34 -5.33 -19.87
C ASP A 33 3.79 -5.88 -18.55
N PRO A 34 4.48 -5.70 -17.40
CA PRO A 34 4.05 -6.25 -16.11
C PRO A 34 2.69 -5.71 -15.64
N ILE A 35 2.32 -4.47 -16.00
CA ILE A 35 1.01 -3.91 -15.66
C ILE A 35 -0.08 -4.61 -16.49
N LEU A 36 0.16 -4.82 -17.78
CA LEU A 36 -0.75 -5.58 -18.64
C LEU A 36 -0.89 -7.03 -18.14
N ALA A 37 0.22 -7.67 -17.77
CA ALA A 37 0.19 -9.02 -17.24
C ALA A 37 -0.65 -9.12 -15.94
N ALA A 38 -0.51 -8.17 -15.01
CA ALA A 38 -1.35 -8.12 -13.81
C ALA A 38 -2.84 -7.92 -14.15
N LYS A 39 -3.14 -7.05 -15.12
CA LYS A 39 -4.51 -6.84 -15.63
C LYS A 39 -5.10 -8.12 -16.23
N GLU A 40 -4.34 -8.89 -17.03
CA GLU A 40 -4.78 -10.17 -17.59
C GLU A 40 -5.05 -11.23 -16.52
N MET A 41 -4.37 -11.12 -15.35
CA MET A 41 -4.64 -11.92 -14.16
C MET A 41 -5.86 -11.43 -13.37
N GLY A 42 -6.52 -10.35 -13.80
CA GLY A 42 -7.77 -9.84 -13.23
C GLY A 42 -7.64 -8.58 -12.40
N ALA A 43 -6.45 -8.03 -12.19
CA ALA A 43 -6.28 -6.77 -11.48
C ALA A 43 -6.98 -5.60 -12.22
N ASN A 44 -7.53 -4.65 -11.46
CA ASN A 44 -8.20 -3.46 -11.98
C ASN A 44 -7.67 -2.16 -11.40
N THR A 45 -6.86 -2.22 -10.36
CA THR A 45 -6.34 -1.08 -9.61
C THR A 45 -4.84 -1.26 -9.38
N VAL A 46 -4.06 -0.20 -9.54
CA VAL A 46 -2.64 -0.20 -9.18
C VAL A 46 -2.41 0.84 -8.09
N ARG A 47 -1.77 0.43 -6.99
CA ARG A 47 -1.30 1.31 -5.93
C ARG A 47 0.15 1.68 -6.21
N LEU A 48 0.46 2.96 -6.10
CA LEU A 48 1.77 3.55 -6.36
C LEU A 48 2.18 4.37 -5.14
N ARG A 49 3.20 3.92 -4.43
CA ARG A 49 3.76 4.67 -3.31
C ARG A 49 4.59 5.86 -3.80
N VAL A 50 4.60 6.92 -3.03
CA VAL A 50 5.43 8.09 -3.27
C VAL A 50 6.20 8.48 -2.00
N PHE A 51 7.52 8.68 -2.16
CA PHE A 51 8.41 9.21 -1.16
C PHE A 51 8.64 10.70 -1.39
N VAL A 52 9.24 11.39 -0.39
CA VAL A 52 9.48 12.84 -0.46
C VAL A 52 10.73 13.15 -1.30
N ASP A 53 11.88 12.65 -0.89
CA ASP A 53 13.17 12.80 -1.58
C ASP A 53 13.98 11.50 -1.49
N PRO A 54 13.55 10.43 -2.18
CA PRO A 54 14.22 9.14 -2.12
C PRO A 54 15.58 9.19 -2.79
N PRO A 55 16.56 8.39 -2.34
CA PRO A 55 17.84 8.25 -3.02
C PRO A 55 17.67 7.89 -4.50
N THR A 56 18.27 8.69 -5.39
CA THR A 56 18.13 8.55 -6.86
C THR A 56 18.59 7.18 -7.41
N TYR A 57 19.45 6.48 -6.66
CA TYR A 57 19.88 5.13 -7.00
C TYR A 57 18.88 4.04 -6.56
N GLY A 58 17.78 4.42 -5.89
CA GLY A 58 16.67 3.55 -5.55
C GLY A 58 16.94 2.51 -4.46
N PHE A 59 17.93 2.72 -3.60
CA PHE A 59 18.24 1.83 -2.47
C PHE A 59 18.34 2.60 -1.16
N TRP A 60 17.92 1.93 -0.08
CA TRP A 60 18.01 2.42 1.28
C TRP A 60 18.82 1.46 2.14
N ILE A 61 19.76 1.97 2.90
CA ILE A 61 20.44 1.21 3.95
C ILE A 61 19.57 1.33 5.21
N LYS A 62 18.68 0.37 5.36
CA LYS A 62 17.79 0.27 6.52
C LYS A 62 18.65 0.05 7.77
N PRO A 63 18.54 0.90 8.80
CA PRO A 63 19.30 0.70 10.05
C PRO A 63 18.68 -0.41 10.91
N ASP A 64 19.51 -1.04 11.75
CA ASP A 64 18.98 -1.85 12.85
C ASP A 64 18.13 -0.97 13.78
N ARG A 65 16.98 -1.48 14.22
CA ARG A 65 16.16 -0.83 15.26
C ARG A 65 15.73 -1.85 16.30
N GLU A 66 15.56 -1.38 17.53
CA GLU A 66 14.99 -2.16 18.62
C GLU A 66 13.68 -1.53 19.07
N ILE A 67 12.61 -2.34 19.09
CA ILE A 67 11.29 -1.90 19.58
C ILE A 67 10.79 -2.96 20.55
N ARG A 68 10.56 -2.58 21.82
CA ARG A 68 9.98 -3.43 22.86
C ARG A 68 10.67 -4.82 22.93
N GLU A 69 11.98 -4.84 23.01
CA GLU A 69 12.81 -6.06 23.07
C GLU A 69 12.87 -6.88 21.77
N HIS A 70 12.26 -6.40 20.70
CA HIS A 70 12.39 -7.00 19.36
C HIS A 70 13.44 -6.23 18.56
N LYS A 71 14.48 -6.93 18.13
CA LYS A 71 15.48 -6.40 17.20
C LYS A 71 14.96 -6.57 15.77
N ILE A 72 14.89 -5.47 15.03
CA ILE A 72 14.66 -5.46 13.59
C ILE A 72 16.01 -5.27 12.93
N GLU A 73 16.41 -6.29 12.17
CA GLU A 73 17.66 -6.25 11.42
C GLU A 73 17.54 -5.27 10.25
N GLY A 74 18.57 -4.47 10.09
CA GLY A 74 18.74 -3.59 8.94
C GLY A 74 19.28 -4.34 7.73
N GLY A 75 19.52 -3.61 6.66
CA GLY A 75 20.06 -4.18 5.43
C GLY A 75 19.87 -3.28 4.23
N LEU A 76 20.28 -3.75 3.06
CA LEU A 76 20.04 -3.06 1.82
C LEU A 76 18.63 -3.37 1.33
N VAL A 77 17.80 -2.34 1.18
CA VAL A 77 16.41 -2.45 0.70
C VAL A 77 16.28 -1.72 -0.63
N MET A 78 15.62 -2.35 -1.60
CA MET A 78 15.23 -1.73 -2.86
C MET A 78 13.99 -0.87 -2.62
N LEU A 79 14.06 0.42 -2.98
CA LEU A 79 12.95 1.37 -2.78
C LEU A 79 11.96 1.40 -3.94
N GLY A 80 12.41 1.09 -5.15
CA GLY A 80 11.77 1.51 -6.37
C GLY A 80 12.13 2.96 -6.71
N PHE A 81 11.87 3.38 -7.94
CA PHE A 81 11.92 4.79 -8.29
C PHE A 81 10.55 5.40 -7.96
N CYS A 82 10.39 5.87 -6.74
CA CYS A 82 9.11 6.31 -6.18
C CYS A 82 9.15 7.80 -5.78
N ASP A 83 9.95 8.62 -6.47
CA ASP A 83 9.83 10.08 -6.48
C ASP A 83 8.60 10.53 -7.29
N GLN A 84 8.27 11.81 -7.20
CA GLN A 84 7.11 12.39 -7.88
C GLN A 84 7.06 12.06 -9.39
N ASP A 85 8.17 12.27 -10.10
CA ASP A 85 8.20 12.15 -11.56
C ASP A 85 8.07 10.68 -11.99
N SER A 86 8.69 9.78 -11.26
CA SER A 86 8.58 8.33 -11.46
C SER A 86 7.17 7.82 -11.21
N VAL A 87 6.52 8.30 -10.14
CA VAL A 87 5.12 7.95 -9.83
C VAL A 87 4.16 8.46 -10.92
N VAL A 88 4.34 9.68 -11.42
CA VAL A 88 3.56 10.21 -12.55
C VAL A 88 3.74 9.33 -13.79
N SER A 89 4.99 8.98 -14.15
CA SER A 89 5.28 8.12 -15.28
C SER A 89 4.65 6.73 -15.16
N MET A 90 4.68 6.13 -13.97
CA MET A 90 3.99 4.86 -13.72
C MET A 90 2.47 5.01 -13.80
N ALA A 91 1.90 6.08 -13.26
CA ALA A 91 0.47 6.35 -13.32
C ALA A 91 -0.03 6.56 -14.77
N GLU A 92 0.80 7.12 -15.67
CA GLU A 92 0.51 7.18 -17.11
C GLU A 92 0.45 5.78 -17.73
N ARG A 93 1.39 4.87 -17.39
CA ARG A 93 1.35 3.47 -17.84
C ARG A 93 0.07 2.77 -17.36
N VAL A 94 -0.31 2.95 -16.09
CA VAL A 94 -1.55 2.40 -15.51
C VAL A 94 -2.78 2.95 -16.23
N LYS A 95 -2.83 4.27 -16.48
CA LYS A 95 -3.91 4.93 -17.23
C LYS A 95 -4.05 4.36 -18.64
N LYS A 96 -2.94 4.11 -19.34
CA LYS A 96 -2.94 3.52 -20.68
C LYS A 96 -3.61 2.15 -20.70
N GLU A 97 -3.44 1.37 -19.63
CA GLU A 97 -4.10 0.08 -19.48
C GLU A 97 -5.56 0.19 -19.00
N GLY A 98 -6.06 1.39 -18.72
CA GLY A 98 -7.43 1.64 -18.28
C GLY A 98 -7.72 1.10 -16.86
N MET A 99 -6.70 1.00 -16.01
CA MET A 99 -6.83 0.58 -14.62
C MET A 99 -6.98 1.78 -13.70
N GLN A 100 -7.61 1.58 -12.54
CA GLN A 100 -7.71 2.57 -11.46
C GLN A 100 -6.35 2.81 -10.78
N ARG A 101 -6.19 3.95 -10.14
CA ARG A 101 -4.96 4.37 -9.45
C ARG A 101 -5.25 4.67 -7.98
N MET A 102 -4.40 4.14 -7.11
CA MET A 102 -4.29 4.53 -5.72
C MET A 102 -2.89 5.11 -5.52
N VAL A 103 -2.80 6.33 -5.00
CA VAL A 103 -1.51 6.96 -4.67
C VAL A 103 -1.29 6.87 -3.17
N ASP A 104 -0.14 6.35 -2.75
CA ASP A 104 0.19 6.11 -1.36
C ASP A 104 1.33 7.01 -0.88
N PHE A 105 1.00 7.99 -0.03
CA PHE A 105 1.98 8.92 0.55
C PHE A 105 2.63 8.35 1.79
N HIS A 106 3.92 8.02 1.71
CA HIS A 106 4.70 7.59 2.87
C HIS A 106 5.19 8.75 3.77
N TYR A 107 5.28 9.97 3.24
CA TYR A 107 5.84 11.15 3.91
C TYR A 107 7.23 10.91 4.53
N SER A 108 8.04 10.13 3.87
CA SER A 108 9.41 9.78 4.22
C SER A 108 10.24 9.69 2.94
N ASP A 109 11.58 9.63 3.06
CA ASP A 109 12.49 9.40 1.93
C ASP A 109 12.66 7.90 1.61
N HIS A 110 11.98 7.03 2.36
CA HIS A 110 12.01 5.58 2.25
C HIS A 110 10.70 4.96 2.75
N PHE A 111 10.62 3.62 2.79
CA PHE A 111 9.47 2.92 3.33
C PHE A 111 9.12 3.39 4.74
N ALA A 112 7.86 3.79 4.91
CA ALA A 112 7.24 3.97 6.20
C ALA A 112 6.52 2.67 6.59
N ASP A 113 6.74 2.22 7.82
CA ASP A 113 6.07 1.08 8.45
C ASP A 113 5.87 1.41 9.95
N PRO A 114 5.23 0.56 10.77
CA PRO A 114 4.99 0.89 12.18
C PRO A 114 6.25 1.21 13.01
N VAL A 115 7.42 0.91 12.47
CA VAL A 115 8.74 1.10 13.09
C VAL A 115 9.50 2.27 12.48
N PHE A 116 9.42 2.43 11.18
CA PHE A 116 10.19 3.39 10.39
C PHE A 116 9.25 4.47 9.84
N GLN A 117 9.01 5.50 10.64
CA GLN A 117 8.21 6.68 10.30
C GLN A 117 9.10 7.94 10.34
N ASP A 118 10.23 7.85 9.64
CA ASP A 118 11.27 8.86 9.73
C ASP A 118 10.88 10.14 8.99
N ILE A 119 11.18 11.28 9.60
CA ILE A 119 11.03 12.59 8.96
C ILE A 119 11.99 12.64 7.76
N PRO A 120 11.54 13.11 6.57
CA PRO A 120 12.42 13.38 5.44
C PRO A 120 13.63 14.24 5.84
N GLN A 121 14.79 13.96 5.27
CA GLN A 121 16.06 14.60 5.64
C GLN A 121 15.97 16.13 5.60
N GLU A 122 15.31 16.69 4.60
CA GLU A 122 15.15 18.14 4.45
C GLU A 122 14.21 18.75 5.51
N TRP A 123 13.32 17.94 6.11
CA TRP A 123 12.33 18.42 7.08
C TRP A 123 12.79 18.31 8.53
N THR A 124 13.96 17.73 8.80
CA THR A 124 14.43 17.41 10.17
C THR A 124 14.61 18.62 11.09
N LYS A 125 14.72 19.84 10.54
CA LYS A 125 14.89 21.09 11.31
C LYS A 125 13.64 21.93 11.40
N LEU A 126 12.53 21.43 10.87
CA LEU A 126 11.26 22.15 10.83
C LEU A 126 10.47 21.95 12.13
N ASP A 127 9.70 22.95 12.50
CA ASP A 127 8.74 22.86 13.59
C ASP A 127 7.41 22.20 13.14
N ASN A 128 6.51 21.94 14.11
CA ASN A 128 5.23 21.28 13.84
C ASN A 128 4.36 22.03 12.81
N THR A 129 4.41 23.35 12.77
CA THR A 129 3.64 24.15 11.80
C THR A 129 4.21 23.97 10.41
N GLN A 130 5.52 24.09 10.28
CA GLN A 130 6.24 23.90 9.02
C GLN A 130 6.10 22.47 8.48
N ILE A 131 6.11 21.45 9.35
CA ILE A 131 5.86 20.05 8.94
C ILE A 131 4.46 19.91 8.31
N ARG A 132 3.42 20.49 8.93
CA ARG A 132 2.06 20.47 8.36
C ARG A 132 1.99 21.15 6.99
N GLU A 133 2.68 22.28 6.85
CA GLU A 133 2.79 22.96 5.55
C GLU A 133 3.49 22.10 4.52
N LYS A 134 4.58 21.42 4.89
CA LYS A 134 5.33 20.52 4.01
C LYS A 134 4.54 19.30 3.57
N VAL A 135 3.77 18.69 4.46
CA VAL A 135 2.85 17.59 4.11
C VAL A 135 1.82 18.06 3.07
N SER A 136 1.20 19.22 3.30
CA SER A 136 0.27 19.82 2.34
C SER A 136 0.94 20.16 1.01
N GLU A 137 2.13 20.78 1.03
CA GLU A 137 2.88 21.15 -0.17
C GLU A 137 3.26 19.92 -1.00
N HIS A 138 3.82 18.89 -0.37
CA HIS A 138 4.22 17.66 -1.05
C HIS A 138 3.00 16.95 -1.65
N THR A 139 1.90 16.80 -0.88
CA THR A 139 0.66 16.20 -1.38
C THR A 139 0.13 16.95 -2.59
N ARG A 140 0.04 18.30 -2.52
CA ARG A 140 -0.38 19.11 -3.65
C ARG A 140 0.54 18.99 -4.86
N ALA A 141 1.84 19.00 -4.66
CA ALA A 141 2.81 18.91 -5.75
C ALA A 141 2.62 17.64 -6.57
N VAL A 142 2.54 16.48 -5.92
CA VAL A 142 2.32 15.20 -6.58
C VAL A 142 0.97 15.17 -7.28
N LEU A 143 -0.11 15.59 -6.60
CA LEU A 143 -1.45 15.54 -7.17
C LEU A 143 -1.63 16.54 -8.33
N HIS A 144 -1.00 17.71 -8.29
CA HIS A 144 -0.99 18.63 -9.42
C HIS A 144 -0.19 18.08 -10.60
N ALA A 145 0.92 17.38 -10.35
CA ALA A 145 1.68 16.73 -11.41
C ALA A 145 0.83 15.65 -12.12
N LEU A 146 0.10 14.82 -11.38
CA LEU A 146 -0.85 13.85 -11.93
C LEU A 146 -1.98 14.54 -12.70
N LYS A 147 -2.58 15.58 -12.13
CA LYS A 147 -3.67 16.34 -12.78
C LYS A 147 -3.25 16.96 -14.09
N LYS A 148 -2.02 17.44 -14.19
CA LYS A 148 -1.44 18.01 -15.42
C LYS A 148 -1.43 17.00 -16.56
N GLU A 149 -1.18 15.72 -16.25
CA GLU A 149 -1.20 14.62 -17.23
C GLU A 149 -2.62 14.00 -17.38
N GLY A 150 -3.64 14.68 -16.83
CA GLY A 150 -5.04 14.23 -16.88
C GLY A 150 -5.28 12.93 -16.15
N ILE A 151 -4.57 12.72 -15.03
CA ILE A 151 -4.69 11.54 -14.18
C ILE A 151 -5.38 11.96 -12.87
N ASP A 152 -6.58 11.47 -12.69
CA ASP A 152 -7.35 11.67 -11.47
C ASP A 152 -7.32 10.34 -10.71
N PRO A 153 -6.61 10.24 -9.57
CA PRO A 153 -6.57 9.00 -8.80
C PRO A 153 -7.92 8.73 -8.13
N GLU A 154 -8.40 7.51 -8.20
CA GLU A 154 -9.63 7.08 -7.54
C GLU A 154 -9.47 7.05 -6.02
N TYR A 155 -8.25 6.73 -5.57
CA TYR A 155 -7.90 6.60 -4.15
C TYR A 155 -6.59 7.32 -3.86
N VAL A 156 -6.50 7.94 -2.69
CA VAL A 156 -5.24 8.48 -2.14
C VAL A 156 -5.09 8.05 -0.70
N GLN A 157 -4.00 7.37 -0.41
CA GLN A 157 -3.64 6.98 0.94
C GLN A 157 -2.76 8.06 1.58
N VAL A 158 -3.13 8.52 2.76
CA VAL A 158 -2.43 9.55 3.54
C VAL A 158 -1.74 8.89 4.73
N GLY A 159 -0.44 8.64 4.58
CA GLY A 159 0.37 7.87 5.52
C GLY A 159 0.26 6.35 5.32
N ASN A 160 1.35 5.63 5.52
CA ASN A 160 1.44 4.17 5.40
C ASN A 160 1.72 3.52 6.75
N GLU A 161 0.88 2.54 7.15
CA GLU A 161 1.00 1.74 8.38
C GLU A 161 1.25 2.56 9.67
N ILE A 162 0.47 3.61 9.85
CA ILE A 162 0.67 4.65 10.86
C ILE A 162 0.16 4.30 12.26
N ASN A 163 0.13 3.03 12.66
CA ASN A 163 -0.34 2.58 13.98
C ASN A 163 0.27 3.33 15.15
N ASN A 164 1.54 3.69 15.07
CA ASN A 164 2.27 4.44 16.08
C ASN A 164 2.35 5.94 15.78
N GLY A 165 1.72 6.40 14.71
CA GLY A 165 1.82 7.75 14.15
C GLY A 165 2.74 7.81 12.95
N LEU A 166 3.18 9.01 12.57
CA LEU A 166 4.07 9.28 11.43
C LEU A 166 5.06 10.40 11.76
N LEU A 167 6.11 10.56 10.93
CA LEU A 167 7.09 11.66 11.05
C LEU A 167 7.66 11.77 12.48
N PHE A 168 8.23 10.67 13.00
CA PHE A 168 8.69 10.61 14.38
C PHE A 168 9.85 11.60 14.67
N PRO A 169 9.83 12.23 15.87
CA PRO A 169 8.87 12.03 16.98
C PRO A 169 7.62 12.91 16.90
N ILE A 170 7.53 13.84 15.95
CA ILE A 170 6.52 14.93 15.91
C ILE A 170 5.09 14.40 15.86
N GLY A 171 4.82 13.41 15.02
CA GLY A 171 3.50 12.78 14.86
C GLY A 171 3.34 11.47 15.62
N SER A 172 4.02 11.29 16.75
CA SER A 172 3.83 10.12 17.62
C SER A 172 2.43 10.09 18.23
N ILE A 173 1.68 9.01 18.01
CA ILE A 173 0.32 8.86 18.58
C ILE A 173 0.32 8.88 20.11
N ARG A 174 1.41 8.45 20.75
CA ARG A 174 1.51 8.38 22.22
C ARG A 174 1.85 9.73 22.83
N GLU A 175 2.78 10.44 22.23
CA GLU A 175 3.35 11.67 22.78
C GLU A 175 2.63 12.92 22.24
N HIS A 176 2.24 12.88 20.96
CA HIS A 176 1.70 14.00 20.22
C HIS A 176 0.46 13.65 19.39
N PRO A 177 -0.58 13.03 19.98
CA PRO A 177 -1.74 12.54 19.23
C PRO A 177 -2.50 13.62 18.46
N LYS A 178 -2.56 14.83 18.99
CA LYS A 178 -3.22 15.96 18.35
C LYS A 178 -2.44 16.42 17.12
N GLU A 179 -1.13 16.57 17.25
CA GLU A 179 -0.22 16.96 16.17
C GLU A 179 -0.26 15.92 15.04
N MET A 180 -0.24 14.63 15.38
CA MET A 180 -0.40 13.53 14.42
C MET A 180 -1.68 13.72 13.59
N VAL A 181 -2.82 13.93 14.24
CA VAL A 181 -4.10 14.12 13.54
C VAL A 181 -4.11 15.38 12.70
N GLU A 182 -3.55 16.49 13.19
CA GLU A 182 -3.44 17.74 12.43
C GLU A 182 -2.57 17.54 11.17
N ILE A 183 -1.47 16.79 11.24
CA ILE A 183 -0.60 16.47 10.10
C ILE A 183 -1.39 15.65 9.06
N LEU A 184 -2.07 14.58 9.48
CA LEU A 184 -2.85 13.74 8.58
C LEU A 184 -4.02 14.50 7.92
N ASN A 185 -4.69 15.37 8.69
CA ASN A 185 -5.75 16.23 8.15
C ASN A 185 -5.23 17.21 7.09
N CYS A 186 -3.98 17.68 7.20
CA CYS A 186 -3.37 18.52 6.16
C CYS A 186 -3.21 17.76 4.83
N GLY A 187 -2.83 16.47 4.88
CA GLY A 187 -2.80 15.62 3.70
C GLY A 187 -4.21 15.40 3.12
N TYR A 188 -5.19 15.03 3.98
CA TYR A 188 -6.58 14.86 3.58
C TYR A 188 -7.14 16.11 2.88
N ASP A 189 -6.99 17.29 3.50
CA ASP A 189 -7.51 18.53 2.96
C ASP A 189 -6.86 18.90 1.62
N ALA A 190 -5.54 18.65 1.47
CA ALA A 190 -4.84 18.85 0.21
C ALA A 190 -5.37 17.94 -0.92
N VAL A 191 -5.72 16.68 -0.61
CA VAL A 191 -6.37 15.79 -1.58
C VAL A 191 -7.73 16.34 -1.99
N LYS A 192 -8.58 16.66 -1.03
CA LYS A 192 -9.95 17.14 -1.29
C LYS A 192 -10.01 18.51 -2.00
N GLU A 193 -8.99 19.33 -1.82
CA GLU A 193 -8.85 20.60 -2.55
C GLU A 193 -8.65 20.37 -4.07
N ILE A 194 -7.86 19.37 -4.46
CA ILE A 194 -7.49 19.12 -5.86
C ILE A 194 -8.45 18.15 -6.53
N PHE A 195 -8.85 17.09 -5.82
CA PHE A 195 -9.72 16.01 -6.26
C PHE A 195 -10.83 15.74 -5.22
N PRO A 196 -11.92 16.51 -5.25
CA PRO A 196 -12.98 16.39 -4.22
C PRO A 196 -13.62 15.01 -4.13
N ASP A 197 -13.70 14.28 -5.25
CA ASP A 197 -14.38 12.98 -5.35
C ASP A 197 -13.45 11.80 -5.01
N THR A 198 -12.13 11.99 -5.00
CA THR A 198 -11.14 10.95 -4.65
C THR A 198 -11.36 10.47 -3.22
N GLN A 199 -11.36 9.15 -3.03
CA GLN A 199 -11.50 8.55 -1.69
C GLN A 199 -10.15 8.58 -0.96
N VAL A 200 -10.14 9.17 0.23
CA VAL A 200 -8.93 9.25 1.07
C VAL A 200 -8.90 8.08 2.05
N VAL A 201 -7.80 7.35 2.03
CA VAL A 201 -7.56 6.16 2.87
C VAL A 201 -6.58 6.52 3.98
N THR A 202 -6.91 6.14 5.22
CA THR A 202 -5.97 6.15 6.37
C THR A 202 -5.61 4.72 6.72
N HIS A 203 -4.32 4.37 6.66
CA HIS A 203 -3.85 3.00 6.65
C HIS A 203 -3.10 2.60 7.92
N VAL A 204 -3.52 1.48 8.52
CA VAL A 204 -2.85 0.85 9.67
C VAL A 204 -2.53 -0.63 9.39
N SER A 205 -1.43 -1.12 9.97
CA SER A 205 -1.03 -2.53 9.86
C SER A 205 -1.79 -3.43 10.83
N ALA A 206 -1.59 -4.75 10.67
CA ALA A 206 -2.15 -5.79 11.53
C ALA A 206 -3.68 -5.73 11.65
N GLY A 207 -4.38 -5.52 10.54
CA GLY A 207 -5.82 -5.29 10.45
C GLY A 207 -6.70 -6.42 10.99
N HIS A 208 -6.14 -7.62 11.23
CA HIS A 208 -6.83 -8.75 11.86
C HIS A 208 -6.81 -8.71 13.39
N ILE A 209 -6.07 -7.77 13.99
CA ILE A 209 -5.98 -7.58 15.44
C ILE A 209 -6.78 -6.33 15.80
N LEU A 210 -8.01 -6.52 16.26
CA LEU A 210 -8.96 -5.43 16.53
C LEU A 210 -8.36 -4.34 17.44
N GLU A 211 -7.63 -4.74 18.48
CA GLU A 211 -7.02 -3.81 19.44
C GLU A 211 -5.98 -2.89 18.82
N TYR A 212 -5.28 -3.33 17.77
CA TYR A 212 -4.33 -2.46 17.06
C TYR A 212 -5.06 -1.43 16.21
N VAL A 213 -6.15 -1.84 15.56
CA VAL A 213 -6.97 -0.94 14.74
C VAL A 213 -7.69 0.08 15.63
N THR A 214 -8.36 -0.36 16.69
CA THR A 214 -9.08 0.51 17.62
C THR A 214 -8.11 1.42 18.40
N GLY A 215 -6.95 0.90 18.78
CA GLY A 215 -5.90 1.69 19.44
C GLY A 215 -5.45 2.91 18.66
N PHE A 216 -5.50 2.87 17.33
CA PHE A 216 -5.24 4.02 16.47
C PHE A 216 -6.52 4.85 16.21
N PHE A 217 -7.58 4.25 15.67
CA PHE A 217 -8.74 5.00 15.19
C PHE A 217 -9.54 5.66 16.30
N ASP A 218 -9.59 5.11 17.53
CA ASP A 218 -10.20 5.77 18.68
C ASP A 218 -9.51 7.09 19.02
N VAL A 219 -8.18 7.11 18.96
CA VAL A 219 -7.40 8.33 19.15
C VAL A 219 -7.59 9.26 17.96
N TYR A 220 -7.47 8.75 16.74
CA TYR A 220 -7.60 9.52 15.51
C TYR A 220 -8.91 10.30 15.46
N PHE A 221 -10.05 9.62 15.61
CA PHE A 221 -11.36 10.28 15.57
C PHE A 221 -11.65 11.17 16.79
N ARG A 222 -11.11 10.82 17.96
CA ARG A 222 -11.22 11.68 19.16
C ARG A 222 -10.63 13.07 18.95
N TYR A 223 -9.55 13.18 18.18
CA TYR A 223 -8.91 14.45 17.85
C TYR A 223 -9.37 15.04 16.49
N GLY A 224 -10.44 14.52 15.91
CA GLY A 224 -11.06 15.05 14.70
C GLY A 224 -10.36 14.62 13.40
N GLY A 225 -9.81 13.42 13.38
CA GLY A 225 -9.21 12.82 12.19
C GLY A 225 -10.22 12.65 11.05
N LYS A 226 -9.77 12.92 9.83
CA LYS A 226 -10.56 12.90 8.60
C LYS A 226 -10.10 11.73 7.72
N THR A 227 -11.03 10.87 7.33
CA THR A 227 -10.80 9.80 6.36
C THR A 227 -12.12 9.41 5.69
N ASP A 228 -12.05 8.98 4.44
CA ASP A 228 -13.22 8.40 3.76
C ASP A 228 -13.26 6.88 3.97
N MET A 229 -12.11 6.21 3.94
CA MET A 229 -11.97 4.77 4.09
C MET A 229 -10.89 4.39 5.11
N ILE A 230 -11.04 3.24 5.73
CA ILE A 230 -10.03 2.61 6.58
C ILE A 230 -9.21 1.64 5.73
N GLY A 231 -7.90 1.85 5.66
CA GLY A 231 -6.93 0.94 5.06
C GLY A 231 -6.33 -0.01 6.11
N LEU A 232 -6.20 -1.28 5.75
CA LEU A 232 -5.64 -2.31 6.63
C LEU A 232 -4.58 -3.13 5.90
N SER A 233 -3.48 -3.49 6.57
CA SER A 233 -2.61 -4.58 6.12
C SER A 233 -3.07 -5.91 6.72
N TYR A 234 -3.06 -6.96 5.90
CA TYR A 234 -3.39 -8.32 6.30
C TYR A 234 -2.33 -9.32 5.86
N TYR A 235 -1.42 -9.67 6.77
CA TYR A 235 -0.31 -10.58 6.53
C TYR A 235 -0.26 -11.68 7.60
N PRO A 236 -1.11 -12.71 7.52
CA PRO A 236 -1.09 -13.80 8.51
C PRO A 236 0.29 -14.44 8.65
N ALA A 237 1.06 -14.55 7.55
CA ALA A 237 2.39 -15.14 7.55
C ALA A 237 3.39 -14.42 8.48
N TRP A 238 3.35 -13.09 8.59
CA TRP A 238 4.22 -12.33 9.50
C TRP A 238 3.94 -12.60 10.98
N PHE A 239 2.71 -13.02 11.29
CA PHE A 239 2.29 -13.37 12.64
C PHE A 239 2.38 -14.88 12.92
N GLN A 240 2.96 -15.66 11.97
CA GLN A 240 3.01 -17.13 12.02
C GLN A 240 1.61 -17.75 12.21
N GLU A 241 0.61 -17.09 11.70
CA GLU A 241 -0.78 -17.52 11.73
C GLU A 241 -1.22 -18.08 10.38
N ARG A 242 -2.20 -18.98 10.40
CA ARG A 242 -2.91 -19.37 9.20
C ARG A 242 -4.01 -18.37 8.88
N HIS A 243 -4.34 -18.22 7.61
CA HIS A 243 -5.52 -17.48 7.18
C HIS A 243 -6.79 -18.07 7.83
N LYS A 244 -7.60 -17.19 8.47
CA LYS A 244 -8.82 -17.55 9.17
C LYS A 244 -9.95 -16.59 8.75
N PRO A 245 -10.56 -16.82 7.59
CA PRO A 245 -11.52 -15.86 7.00
C PRO A 245 -12.70 -15.55 7.93
N GLN A 246 -13.22 -16.52 8.64
CA GLN A 246 -14.36 -16.32 9.55
C GLN A 246 -14.02 -15.51 10.83
N GLU A 247 -12.79 -15.60 11.31
CA GLU A 247 -12.32 -14.76 12.41
C GLU A 247 -12.08 -13.33 11.91
N PHE A 248 -11.47 -13.20 10.74
CA PHE A 248 -11.22 -11.90 10.13
C PHE A 248 -12.52 -11.17 9.75
N LEU A 249 -13.54 -11.88 9.26
CA LEU A 249 -14.86 -11.33 9.01
C LEU A 249 -15.47 -10.66 10.24
N LYS A 250 -15.30 -11.26 11.43
CA LYS A 250 -15.80 -10.66 12.68
C LYS A 250 -15.08 -9.36 13.00
N VAL A 251 -13.76 -9.32 12.78
CA VAL A 251 -12.95 -8.10 13.01
C VAL A 251 -13.38 -6.99 12.03
N LEU A 252 -13.54 -7.30 10.74
CA LEU A 252 -13.98 -6.34 9.73
C LEU A 252 -15.36 -5.76 10.05
N ASN A 253 -16.32 -6.62 10.43
CA ASN A 253 -17.65 -6.18 10.83
C ASN A 253 -17.61 -5.27 12.07
N GLU A 254 -16.78 -5.60 13.06
CA GLU A 254 -16.65 -4.77 14.26
C GLU A 254 -16.02 -3.41 13.95
N ILE A 255 -14.98 -3.36 13.11
CA ILE A 255 -14.39 -2.10 12.64
C ILE A 255 -15.44 -1.23 11.94
N HIS A 256 -16.23 -1.83 11.02
CA HIS A 256 -17.28 -1.12 10.31
C HIS A 256 -18.36 -0.58 11.28
N ARG A 257 -18.82 -1.39 12.23
CA ARG A 257 -19.80 -0.96 13.24
C ARG A 257 -19.31 0.18 14.12
N LEU A 258 -18.04 0.15 14.52
CA LEU A 258 -17.45 1.18 15.38
C LEU A 258 -17.28 2.52 14.67
N TYR A 259 -16.89 2.52 13.41
CA TYR A 259 -16.47 3.74 12.73
C TYR A 259 -17.36 4.17 11.58
N GLY A 260 -18.27 3.31 11.09
CA GLY A 260 -19.17 3.61 9.96
C GLY A 260 -18.43 3.93 8.65
N LYS A 261 -17.26 3.34 8.46
CA LYS A 261 -16.40 3.58 7.29
C LYS A 261 -16.32 2.34 6.41
N ASP A 262 -16.16 2.58 5.12
CA ASP A 262 -15.72 1.55 4.18
C ASP A 262 -14.27 1.13 4.49
N ILE A 263 -13.94 -0.12 4.16
CA ILE A 263 -12.65 -0.73 4.45
C ILE A 263 -12.02 -1.18 3.13
N VAL A 264 -10.72 -1.00 2.99
CA VAL A 264 -9.91 -1.63 1.94
C VAL A 264 -8.71 -2.32 2.59
N LEU A 265 -8.39 -3.52 2.13
CA LEU A 265 -7.09 -4.08 2.50
C LEU A 265 -6.03 -3.42 1.62
N SER A 266 -5.41 -2.36 2.15
CA SER A 266 -4.34 -1.62 1.46
C SER A 266 -3.14 -2.49 1.16
N GLU A 267 -2.93 -3.54 1.95
CA GLU A 267 -1.88 -4.51 1.73
C GLU A 267 -2.31 -5.93 2.12
N ILE A 268 -2.01 -6.88 1.24
CA ILE A 268 -2.07 -8.33 1.48
C ILE A 268 -0.95 -9.00 0.70
N GLY A 269 -0.47 -10.15 1.16
CA GLY A 269 0.50 -10.98 0.45
C GLY A 269 0.65 -12.34 1.10
N GLY A 270 0.96 -13.34 0.28
CA GLY A 270 1.27 -14.70 0.70
C GLY A 270 2.70 -15.09 0.31
N ILE A 271 3.21 -16.20 0.82
CA ILE A 271 4.60 -16.64 0.61
C ILE A 271 4.82 -17.04 -0.85
N ASP A 272 5.87 -16.51 -1.49
CA ASP A 272 6.14 -16.60 -2.93
C ASP A 272 6.32 -18.01 -3.49
N ASN A 273 6.71 -18.98 -2.67
CA ASN A 273 6.82 -20.40 -3.05
C ASN A 273 5.63 -21.26 -2.60
N GLU A 274 4.59 -20.65 -2.03
CA GLU A 274 3.33 -21.28 -1.59
C GLU A 274 2.16 -20.76 -2.44
N GLU A 275 2.23 -21.00 -3.75
CA GLU A 275 1.30 -20.42 -4.72
C GLU A 275 -0.16 -20.81 -4.48
N GLU A 276 -0.40 -22.07 -4.08
CA GLU A 276 -1.75 -22.57 -3.81
C GLU A 276 -2.34 -21.93 -2.57
N GLU A 277 -1.57 -21.88 -1.50
CA GLU A 277 -1.97 -21.25 -0.24
C GLU A 277 -2.19 -19.75 -0.44
N THR A 278 -1.34 -19.09 -1.22
CA THR A 278 -1.50 -17.69 -1.58
C THR A 278 -2.73 -17.45 -2.43
N TYR A 279 -3.01 -18.34 -3.40
CA TYR A 279 -4.24 -18.30 -4.20
C TYR A 279 -5.49 -18.37 -3.30
N HIS A 280 -5.53 -19.31 -2.36
CA HIS A 280 -6.66 -19.44 -1.43
C HIS A 280 -6.75 -18.26 -0.47
N LEU A 281 -5.62 -17.76 0.05
CA LEU A 281 -5.62 -16.54 0.85
C LEU A 281 -6.32 -15.38 0.13
N LEU A 282 -6.00 -15.17 -1.14
CA LEU A 282 -6.60 -14.09 -1.94
C LEU A 282 -8.07 -14.34 -2.23
N LEU A 283 -8.43 -15.54 -2.69
CA LEU A 283 -9.81 -15.86 -3.05
C LEU A 283 -10.75 -15.80 -1.84
N ASP A 284 -10.40 -16.49 -0.74
CA ASP A 284 -11.17 -16.48 0.49
C ASP A 284 -11.35 -15.07 1.07
N THR A 285 -10.30 -14.23 0.95
CA THR A 285 -10.36 -12.84 1.40
C THR A 285 -11.28 -12.00 0.51
N LEU A 286 -11.27 -12.20 -0.81
CA LEU A 286 -12.19 -11.53 -1.73
C LEU A 286 -13.64 -11.91 -1.48
N GLU A 287 -13.91 -13.16 -1.13
CA GLU A 287 -15.27 -13.62 -0.79
C GLU A 287 -15.85 -12.87 0.42
N LEU A 288 -14.99 -12.37 1.33
CA LEU A 288 -15.45 -11.56 2.46
C LEU A 288 -16.11 -10.25 2.02
N THR A 289 -15.80 -9.71 0.82
CA THR A 289 -16.45 -8.50 0.30
C THR A 289 -17.98 -8.66 0.18
N ASN A 290 -18.44 -9.90 -0.02
CA ASN A 290 -19.86 -10.23 -0.06
C ASN A 290 -20.47 -10.47 1.34
N SER A 291 -19.62 -10.72 2.34
CA SER A 291 -20.04 -11.19 3.68
C SER A 291 -19.94 -10.10 4.74
N VAL A 292 -19.07 -9.10 4.54
CA VAL A 292 -18.96 -7.95 5.45
C VAL A 292 -20.25 -7.12 5.38
N GLU A 293 -20.75 -6.67 6.55
CA GLU A 293 -21.96 -5.87 6.68
C GLU A 293 -21.89 -4.63 5.78
N ASP A 294 -23.05 -4.30 5.19
CA ASP A 294 -23.22 -3.18 4.25
C ASP A 294 -22.25 -3.21 3.06
N HIS A 295 -21.63 -4.35 2.77
CA HIS A 295 -20.57 -4.50 1.78
C HIS A 295 -19.41 -3.51 2.01
N ALA A 296 -19.10 -3.25 3.28
CA ALA A 296 -18.11 -2.25 3.66
C ALA A 296 -16.67 -2.61 3.25
N LEU A 297 -16.34 -3.90 3.06
CA LEU A 297 -15.05 -4.29 2.47
C LEU A 297 -15.10 -4.06 0.95
N LYS A 298 -14.33 -3.09 0.46
CA LYS A 298 -14.32 -2.71 -0.97
C LYS A 298 -13.33 -3.52 -1.82
N GLY A 299 -12.49 -4.30 -1.23
CA GLY A 299 -11.51 -5.15 -1.90
C GLY A 299 -10.14 -5.09 -1.26
N MET A 300 -9.12 -5.40 -2.04
CA MET A 300 -7.75 -5.50 -1.54
C MET A 300 -6.71 -5.13 -2.59
N VAL A 301 -5.48 -4.83 -2.11
CA VAL A 301 -4.28 -4.58 -2.91
C VAL A 301 -3.20 -5.57 -2.51
N TYR A 302 -2.73 -6.40 -3.46
CA TYR A 302 -1.57 -7.27 -3.24
C TYR A 302 -0.31 -6.40 -3.26
N TRP A 303 0.49 -6.44 -2.18
CA TRP A 303 1.72 -5.66 -2.10
C TRP A 303 2.88 -6.33 -2.85
N GLU A 304 3.36 -5.68 -3.90
CA GLU A 304 4.53 -6.08 -4.72
C GLU A 304 4.45 -7.53 -5.26
N PRO A 305 3.37 -7.92 -5.96
CA PRO A 305 3.25 -9.27 -6.52
C PRO A 305 4.23 -9.53 -7.67
N GLU A 306 4.79 -8.50 -8.30
CA GLU A 306 5.61 -8.58 -9.50
C GLU A 306 7.00 -9.16 -9.26
N VAL A 307 7.39 -9.37 -8.00
CA VAL A 307 8.74 -9.83 -7.64
C VAL A 307 8.78 -11.28 -7.15
N ASN A 308 10.00 -11.80 -7.13
CA ASN A 308 10.43 -13.00 -6.42
C ASN A 308 11.56 -12.62 -5.47
N ARG A 309 11.67 -13.27 -4.33
CA ARG A 309 12.73 -12.99 -3.33
C ARG A 309 14.14 -12.94 -3.88
N ALA A 310 14.43 -13.65 -4.97
CA ALA A 310 15.73 -13.63 -5.62
C ALA A 310 15.98 -12.38 -6.49
N ALA A 311 14.96 -11.56 -6.72
CA ALA A 311 15.06 -10.35 -7.54
C ALA A 311 15.35 -9.09 -6.72
N VAL A 312 15.13 -9.13 -5.41
CA VAL A 312 15.29 -7.99 -4.48
C VAL A 312 16.37 -8.30 -3.43
N PRO A 313 17.17 -7.32 -3.03
CA PRO A 313 18.36 -7.56 -2.19
C PRO A 313 18.04 -7.99 -0.76
N ASP A 314 16.91 -7.57 -0.21
CA ASP A 314 16.41 -7.94 1.11
C ASP A 314 15.69 -9.29 1.13
N GLY A 315 15.50 -9.90 -0.06
CA GLY A 315 14.87 -11.21 -0.17
C GLY A 315 13.40 -11.23 0.21
N TYR A 316 12.65 -10.14 -0.08
CA TYR A 316 11.22 -10.04 0.25
C TYR A 316 10.44 -11.30 -0.18
N PRO A 317 9.82 -12.02 0.75
CA PRO A 317 9.34 -13.38 0.50
C PRO A 317 7.87 -13.48 0.10
N LEU A 318 7.15 -12.37 -0.05
CA LEU A 318 5.70 -12.36 -0.27
C LEU A 318 5.30 -11.90 -1.68
N GLY A 319 6.19 -12.00 -2.67
CA GLY A 319 5.85 -11.75 -4.07
C GLY A 319 4.97 -12.86 -4.68
N ALA A 320 4.39 -12.59 -5.84
CA ALA A 320 3.61 -13.55 -6.61
C ALA A 320 4.18 -13.77 -8.02
N ALA A 321 5.49 -13.67 -8.17
CA ALA A 321 6.19 -13.96 -9.42
C ALA A 321 7.26 -15.03 -9.23
N LYS A 322 7.54 -15.76 -10.31
CA LYS A 322 8.62 -16.74 -10.42
C LYS A 322 9.74 -16.19 -11.28
N LEU A 323 10.97 -16.48 -10.88
CA LEU A 323 12.12 -16.30 -11.75
C LEU A 323 12.24 -17.54 -12.66
N VAL A 324 11.78 -17.43 -13.91
CA VAL A 324 11.78 -18.54 -14.89
C VAL A 324 13.11 -18.69 -15.62
N GLU A 325 13.81 -17.58 -15.82
CA GLU A 325 15.17 -17.50 -16.33
C GLU A 325 15.90 -16.33 -15.66
N LYS A 326 17.22 -16.20 -15.91
CA LYS A 326 17.98 -15.07 -15.37
C LYS A 326 17.32 -13.75 -15.80
N LYS A 327 16.83 -12.98 -14.80
CA LYS A 327 16.12 -11.70 -14.99
C LYS A 327 14.82 -11.78 -15.80
N LYS A 328 14.18 -12.94 -15.89
CA LYS A 328 12.83 -13.10 -16.43
C LYS A 328 11.88 -13.53 -15.36
N LEU A 329 10.86 -12.74 -15.11
CA LEU A 329 9.82 -12.96 -14.13
C LEU A 329 8.51 -13.32 -14.83
N HIS A 330 7.72 -14.19 -14.20
CA HIS A 330 6.39 -14.57 -14.63
C HIS A 330 5.47 -14.59 -13.40
N TYR A 331 4.28 -13.97 -13.49
CA TYR A 331 3.31 -14.05 -12.40
C TYR A 331 2.87 -15.48 -12.15
N THR A 332 2.78 -15.85 -10.90
CA THR A 332 2.31 -17.19 -10.49
C THR A 332 0.79 -17.27 -10.59
N LYS A 333 0.25 -18.50 -10.52
CA LYS A 333 -1.19 -18.69 -10.50
C LYS A 333 -1.87 -18.05 -9.28
N ALA A 334 -1.15 -17.72 -8.23
CA ALA A 334 -1.70 -17.07 -7.04
C ALA A 334 -2.54 -15.82 -7.42
N LEU A 335 -2.02 -14.98 -8.31
CA LEU A 335 -2.72 -13.77 -8.74
C LEU A 335 -3.97 -14.06 -9.58
N SER A 336 -4.13 -15.27 -10.15
CA SER A 336 -5.33 -15.68 -10.89
C SER A 336 -6.59 -15.75 -10.01
N ALA A 337 -6.46 -15.69 -8.69
CA ALA A 337 -7.58 -15.54 -7.78
C ALA A 337 -8.46 -14.32 -8.14
N TYR A 338 -7.86 -13.23 -8.62
CA TYR A 338 -8.59 -12.04 -9.07
C TYR A 338 -9.48 -12.33 -10.28
N LYS A 339 -8.94 -13.03 -11.28
CA LYS A 339 -9.69 -13.41 -12.47
C LYS A 339 -10.82 -14.37 -12.11
N ASN A 340 -10.54 -15.40 -11.33
CA ASN A 340 -11.54 -16.40 -10.94
C ASN A 340 -12.66 -15.78 -10.11
N TYR A 341 -12.34 -14.88 -9.16
CA TYR A 341 -13.34 -14.13 -8.41
C TYR A 341 -14.29 -13.33 -9.31
N ARG A 342 -13.81 -12.80 -10.45
CA ARG A 342 -14.64 -12.07 -11.42
C ARG A 342 -15.51 -12.98 -12.26
N GLU A 343 -15.01 -14.17 -12.60
CA GLU A 343 -15.70 -15.13 -13.48
C GLU A 343 -16.80 -15.95 -12.77
N GLU A 344 -16.75 -16.05 -11.44
CA GLU A 344 -17.76 -16.72 -10.61
C GLU A 344 -19.05 -15.90 -10.41
N VAL A 345 -19.26 -14.85 -11.20
CA VAL A 345 -20.41 -13.90 -11.10
C VAL A 345 -21.45 -14.16 -12.17
#